data_1cfcb1d40aac3456eea6eaacdbfc3948
#
_entry.id   1cfcb1d40aac3456eea6eaacdbfc3948
#
_cell.length_a   1.000
_cell.length_b   1.000
_cell.length_c   1.000
_cell.angle_alpha   90.00
_cell.angle_beta   90.00
_cell.angle_gamma   90.00
#
_symmetry.space_group_name_H-M   'P 1'
#
loop_
_entity.id
_entity.type
_entity.pdbx_description
1 polymer ?
#
loop_
_entity_poly.entity_id
_entity_poly.type
_entity_poly.pdbx_seq_one_letter_code
_entity_poly.pdbx_strand_id
1 'polypeptide(L)'
;QAARVCGLDQPVAAGHGERLRRFAEEIGLARIEAFVRVSSTVHRTGDLPDCYLTKDEARGEGWRRGRDLWRHAPGAAIGGNRFFNRERRLPAAHDGTYREADLDYEGGRRGARRMVFVLGSDGRWLQWVTLDHYRSFVRVPAPANEP
;
A
#
# COMPACT_ATOMS: atom_id res chain seq x y z
N GLN A 1 24.91 -4.91 -4.33
CA GLN A 1 24.16 -3.80 -3.75
C GLN A 1 22.74 -4.23 -3.39
N ALA A 2 22.32 -3.94 -2.17
CA ALA A 2 20.99 -4.31 -1.73
C ALA A 2 19.92 -3.54 -2.51
N ALA A 3 18.81 -4.20 -2.83
CA ALA A 3 17.69 -3.57 -3.48
C ALA A 3 17.01 -2.59 -2.51
N ARG A 4 16.53 -1.47 -3.02
CA ARG A 4 15.78 -0.50 -2.24
C ARG A 4 14.40 -1.01 -1.92
N VAL A 5 13.92 -0.70 -0.73
CA VAL A 5 12.52 -0.97 -0.38
C VAL A 5 11.63 -0.01 -1.15
N CYS A 6 10.55 -0.54 -1.71
CA CYS A 6 9.62 0.20 -2.55
C CYS A 6 9.03 1.40 -1.81
N GLY A 7 9.08 2.56 -2.44
CA GLY A 7 8.43 3.78 -1.96
C GLY A 7 9.33 4.73 -1.17
N LEU A 8 10.54 4.31 -0.77
CA LEU A 8 11.41 5.15 0.05
C LEU A 8 11.86 6.45 -0.61
N ASP A 9 11.81 6.54 -1.92
CA ASP A 9 12.21 7.74 -2.67
C ASP A 9 11.07 8.73 -2.88
N GLN A 10 9.87 8.44 -2.41
CA GLN A 10 8.72 9.31 -2.60
C GLN A 10 8.73 10.48 -1.63
N PRO A 11 8.29 11.67 -2.06
CA PRO A 11 8.20 12.82 -1.17
C PRO A 11 7.03 12.69 -0.19
N VAL A 12 7.12 13.38 0.94
CA VAL A 12 6.04 13.43 1.92
C VAL A 12 6.03 14.78 2.61
N ALA A 13 4.83 15.37 2.78
CA ALA A 13 4.67 16.60 3.53
C ALA A 13 4.91 16.34 5.02
N ALA A 14 5.62 17.25 5.71
CA ALA A 14 6.08 17.03 7.07
C ALA A 14 4.95 16.67 8.05
N GLY A 15 3.88 17.47 8.09
CA GLY A 15 2.76 17.21 9.01
C GLY A 15 2.03 15.92 8.75
N HIS A 16 1.73 15.63 7.50
CA HIS A 16 1.08 14.39 7.10
C HIS A 16 2.00 13.20 7.39
N GLY A 17 3.29 13.34 7.06
CA GLY A 17 4.27 12.30 7.33
C GLY A 17 4.36 11.93 8.80
N GLU A 18 4.31 12.93 9.69
CA GLU A 18 4.35 12.70 11.14
C GLU A 18 3.13 11.90 11.61
N ARG A 19 1.95 12.24 11.12
CA ARG A 19 0.71 11.53 11.49
C ARG A 19 0.75 10.08 10.99
N LEU A 20 1.21 9.86 9.77
CA LEU A 20 1.32 8.52 9.19
C LEU A 20 2.37 7.69 9.92
N ARG A 21 3.49 8.32 10.31
CA ARG A 21 4.56 7.65 11.04
C ARG A 21 4.07 7.14 12.39
N ARG A 22 3.35 8.00 13.11
CA ARG A 22 2.76 7.63 14.39
C ARG A 22 1.76 6.49 14.25
N PHE A 23 0.91 6.57 13.24
CA PHE A 23 -0.04 5.50 12.93
C PHE A 23 0.68 4.17 12.68
N ALA A 24 1.70 4.18 11.83
CA ALA A 24 2.44 2.98 11.47
C ALA A 24 3.14 2.35 12.69
N GLU A 25 3.69 3.18 13.56
CA GLU A 25 4.29 2.73 14.80
C GLU A 25 3.27 2.06 15.72
N GLU A 26 2.10 2.68 15.87
CA GLU A 26 1.05 2.18 16.75
C GLU A 26 0.52 0.82 16.31
N ILE A 27 0.35 0.61 15.00
CA ILE A 27 -0.15 -0.68 14.49
C ILE A 27 0.94 -1.72 14.28
N GLY A 28 2.20 -1.33 14.41
CA GLY A 28 3.32 -2.28 14.37
C GLY A 28 3.86 -2.63 13.01
N LEU A 29 3.79 -1.71 12.03
CA LEU A 29 4.44 -1.93 10.75
C LEU A 29 5.96 -1.96 10.92
N ALA A 30 6.63 -2.78 10.11
CA ALA A 30 8.08 -2.91 10.15
C ALA A 30 8.78 -1.85 9.30
N ARG A 31 8.27 -1.60 8.09
CA ARG A 31 8.86 -0.63 7.16
C ARG A 31 8.10 0.69 7.22
N ILE A 32 8.28 1.40 8.33
CA ILE A 32 7.50 2.60 8.64
C ILE A 32 7.69 3.70 7.59
N GLU A 33 8.93 4.05 7.26
CA GLU A 33 9.19 5.12 6.30
C GLU A 33 8.67 4.79 4.89
N ALA A 34 8.78 3.55 4.47
CA ALA A 34 8.22 3.13 3.18
C ALA A 34 6.71 3.29 3.18
N PHE A 35 6.03 2.85 4.24
CA PHE A 35 4.59 3.02 4.37
C PHE A 35 4.19 4.50 4.33
N VAL A 36 4.88 5.33 5.10
CA VAL A 36 4.58 6.78 5.18
C VAL A 36 4.60 7.40 3.77
N ARG A 37 5.63 7.09 3.01
CA ARG A 37 5.80 7.68 1.68
C ARG A 37 4.83 7.11 0.67
N VAL A 38 4.56 5.80 0.71
CA VAL A 38 3.57 5.17 -0.17
C VAL A 38 2.16 5.72 0.13
N SER A 39 1.77 5.75 1.40
CA SER A 39 0.46 6.25 1.81
C SER A 39 0.28 7.72 1.43
N SER A 40 1.28 8.55 1.66
CA SER A 40 1.24 9.96 1.27
C SER A 40 1.07 10.14 -0.24
N THR A 41 1.79 9.35 -1.03
CA THR A 41 1.70 9.39 -2.49
C THR A 41 0.30 9.00 -2.97
N VAL A 42 -0.26 7.92 -2.44
CA VAL A 42 -1.60 7.48 -2.81
C VAL A 42 -2.64 8.54 -2.40
N HIS A 43 -2.49 9.11 -1.20
CA HIS A 43 -3.43 10.14 -0.74
C HIS A 43 -3.42 11.35 -1.66
N ARG A 44 -2.25 11.75 -2.12
CA ARG A 44 -2.08 12.93 -2.97
C ARG A 44 -2.47 12.68 -4.42
N THR A 45 -2.17 11.50 -4.97
CA THR A 45 -2.29 11.25 -6.42
C THR A 45 -3.28 10.14 -6.79
N GLY A 46 -3.60 9.25 -5.86
CA GLY A 46 -4.38 8.05 -6.18
C GLY A 46 -3.58 6.93 -6.82
N ASP A 47 -2.30 7.15 -7.06
CA ASP A 47 -1.43 6.16 -7.69
C ASP A 47 -0.38 5.64 -6.73
N LEU A 48 -0.01 4.38 -6.90
CA LEU A 48 1.13 3.80 -6.20
C LEU A 48 2.44 4.26 -6.85
N PRO A 49 3.55 4.33 -6.10
CA PRO A 49 4.86 4.54 -6.71
C PRO A 49 5.16 3.49 -7.78
N ASP A 50 6.02 3.86 -8.73
CA ASP A 50 6.35 3.02 -9.89
C ASP A 50 6.97 1.67 -9.54
N CYS A 51 7.51 1.54 -8.34
CA CYS A 51 8.09 0.27 -7.89
C CYS A 51 7.04 -0.81 -7.61
N TYR A 52 5.77 -0.44 -7.54
CA TYR A 52 4.69 -1.43 -7.41
C TYR A 52 4.33 -2.01 -8.77
N LEU A 53 4.20 -3.33 -8.82
CA LEU A 53 3.78 -4.07 -10.01
C LEU A 53 2.48 -4.80 -9.70
N THR A 54 1.55 -4.78 -10.65
CA THR A 54 0.39 -5.68 -10.55
C THR A 54 0.89 -7.12 -10.68
N LYS A 55 0.03 -8.07 -10.32
CA LYS A 55 0.38 -9.49 -10.47
C LYS A 55 0.71 -9.84 -11.92
N ASP A 56 -0.05 -9.28 -12.88
CA ASP A 56 0.21 -9.53 -14.30
C ASP A 56 1.54 -8.94 -14.74
N GLU A 57 1.85 -7.72 -14.30
CA GLU A 57 3.14 -7.10 -14.59
C GLU A 57 4.30 -7.90 -14.01
N ALA A 58 4.15 -8.36 -12.77
CA ALA A 58 5.17 -9.18 -12.12
C ALA A 58 5.37 -10.51 -12.86
N ARG A 59 4.30 -11.14 -13.31
CA ARG A 59 4.39 -12.37 -14.09
C ARG A 59 5.10 -12.13 -15.43
N GLY A 60 4.89 -10.96 -16.01
CA GLY A 60 5.61 -10.55 -17.21
C GLY A 60 7.11 -10.46 -17.01
N GLU A 61 7.56 -10.18 -15.76
CA GLU A 61 8.98 -10.16 -15.40
C GLU A 61 9.50 -11.54 -14.99
N GLY A 62 8.65 -12.56 -14.98
CA GLY A 62 9.06 -13.92 -14.64
C GLY A 62 8.63 -14.42 -13.28
N TRP A 63 8.01 -13.54 -12.47
CA TRP A 63 7.57 -13.95 -11.14
C TRP A 63 6.40 -14.94 -11.21
N ARG A 64 6.39 -15.85 -10.24
CA ARG A 64 5.29 -16.80 -10.03
C ARG A 64 4.88 -16.77 -8.56
N ARG A 65 3.61 -17.01 -8.31
CA ARG A 65 3.06 -17.03 -6.96
C ARG A 65 3.88 -17.93 -6.04
N GLY A 66 4.22 -17.42 -4.86
CA GLY A 66 5.02 -18.15 -3.86
C GLY A 66 6.52 -18.03 -4.04
N ARG A 67 6.97 -17.32 -5.08
CA ARG A 67 8.38 -17.12 -5.35
C ARG A 67 8.84 -15.73 -4.94
N ASP A 68 10.16 -15.55 -4.92
CA ASP A 68 10.79 -14.28 -4.57
C ASP A 68 10.70 -13.30 -5.73
N LEU A 69 9.88 -12.25 -5.54
CA LEU A 69 9.72 -11.20 -6.56
C LEU A 69 11.04 -10.51 -6.87
N TRP A 70 11.89 -10.30 -5.85
CA TRP A 70 13.14 -9.55 -6.04
C TRP A 70 14.15 -10.26 -6.93
N ARG A 71 13.98 -11.54 -7.19
CA ARG A 71 14.80 -12.25 -8.19
C ARG A 71 14.51 -11.75 -9.61
N HIS A 72 13.32 -11.23 -9.82
CA HIS A 72 12.85 -10.79 -11.15
C HIS A 72 12.74 -9.28 -11.25
N ALA A 73 12.42 -8.61 -10.16
CA ALA A 73 12.23 -7.17 -10.10
C ALA A 73 12.75 -6.65 -8.75
N PRO A 74 14.08 -6.44 -8.63
CA PRO A 74 14.68 -5.99 -7.37
C PRO A 74 14.08 -4.68 -6.87
N GLY A 75 13.70 -4.64 -5.60
CA GLY A 75 13.12 -3.46 -4.99
C GLY A 75 11.64 -3.23 -5.27
N ALA A 76 11.01 -4.10 -6.03
CA ALA A 76 9.59 -3.98 -6.35
C ALA A 76 8.70 -4.62 -5.27
N ALA A 77 7.42 -4.31 -5.34
CA ALA A 77 6.40 -4.94 -4.50
C ALA A 77 5.14 -5.15 -5.35
N ILE A 78 4.29 -6.08 -4.94
CA ILE A 78 3.03 -6.32 -5.63
C ILE A 78 2.00 -5.29 -5.17
N GLY A 79 1.35 -4.65 -6.10
CA GLY A 79 0.30 -3.68 -5.80
C GLY A 79 -0.40 -3.18 -7.04
N GLY A 80 -1.61 -2.63 -6.83
CA GLY A 80 -2.43 -2.08 -7.90
C GLY A 80 -3.55 -2.99 -8.37
N ASN A 81 -3.58 -4.24 -7.93
CA ASN A 81 -4.67 -5.14 -8.26
C ASN A 81 -5.95 -4.76 -7.52
N ARG A 82 -7.07 -5.09 -8.13
CA ARG A 82 -8.37 -4.85 -7.53
C ARG A 82 -8.56 -5.72 -6.29
N PHE A 83 -9.09 -5.10 -5.23
CA PHE A 83 -9.56 -5.80 -4.03
C PHE A 83 -11.09 -5.79 -4.05
N PHE A 84 -11.72 -6.98 -4.02
CA PHE A 84 -13.15 -7.11 -4.27
C PHE A 84 -14.04 -6.88 -3.05
N ASN A 85 -13.50 -6.77 -1.84
CA ASN A 85 -14.27 -6.56 -0.61
C ASN A 85 -15.44 -7.56 -0.48
N ARG A 86 -15.19 -8.81 -0.84
CA ARG A 86 -16.23 -9.84 -0.92
C ARG A 86 -16.91 -10.11 0.41
N GLU A 87 -16.17 -9.97 1.51
CA GLU A 87 -16.71 -10.21 2.84
C GLU A 87 -17.30 -8.94 3.46
N ARG A 88 -17.29 -7.85 2.72
CA ARG A 88 -17.91 -6.57 3.10
C ARG A 88 -17.41 -6.02 4.43
N ARG A 89 -16.15 -6.25 4.76
CA ARG A 89 -15.53 -5.70 5.96
C ARG A 89 -15.19 -4.22 5.83
N LEU A 90 -15.09 -3.72 4.59
CA LEU A 90 -14.90 -2.30 4.30
C LEU A 90 -16.21 -1.72 3.77
N PRO A 91 -16.39 -0.39 3.90
CA PRO A 91 -17.59 0.27 3.38
C PRO A 91 -17.76 0.03 1.88
N ALA A 92 -19.00 0.08 1.40
CA ALA A 92 -19.24 0.03 -0.03
C ALA A 92 -18.58 1.23 -0.70
N ALA A 93 -17.84 0.97 -1.80
CA ALA A 93 -17.20 2.04 -2.55
C ALA A 93 -18.22 2.69 -3.47
N HIS A 94 -18.39 4.01 -3.31
CA HIS A 94 -19.41 4.73 -4.11
C HIS A 94 -18.97 4.94 -5.55
N ASP A 95 -17.75 5.40 -5.75
CA ASP A 95 -17.28 5.83 -7.07
C ASP A 95 -16.12 5.03 -7.57
N GLY A 96 -15.67 4.05 -6.81
CA GLY A 96 -14.42 3.47 -7.16
C GLY A 96 -14.33 2.01 -6.89
N THR A 97 -13.21 1.53 -7.30
CA THR A 97 -12.78 0.17 -7.12
C THR A 97 -11.69 0.18 -6.06
N TYR A 98 -11.83 -0.64 -5.05
CA TYR A 98 -10.74 -0.85 -4.11
C TYR A 98 -9.56 -1.48 -4.82
N ARG A 99 -8.37 -1.01 -4.48
CA ARG A 99 -7.11 -1.59 -4.93
C ARG A 99 -6.26 -1.91 -3.72
N GLU A 100 -5.36 -2.86 -3.88
CA GLU A 100 -4.50 -3.30 -2.78
C GLU A 100 -3.03 -3.13 -3.12
N ALA A 101 -2.18 -3.05 -2.08
CA ALA A 101 -0.75 -2.98 -2.22
C ALA A 101 -0.08 -3.68 -1.05
N ASP A 102 0.98 -4.43 -1.32
CA ASP A 102 1.75 -5.08 -0.27
C ASP A 102 2.47 -4.05 0.59
N LEU A 103 2.52 -4.32 1.88
CA LEU A 103 3.31 -3.56 2.85
C LEU A 103 4.38 -4.47 3.46
N ASP A 104 5.45 -3.86 3.93
CA ASP A 104 6.54 -4.56 4.62
C ASP A 104 7.22 -5.66 3.78
N TYR A 105 7.20 -5.51 2.46
CA TYR A 105 7.85 -6.49 1.60
C TYR A 105 9.34 -6.19 1.46
N GLU A 106 10.16 -7.21 1.71
CA GLU A 106 11.62 -7.13 1.66
C GLU A 106 12.22 -8.27 0.85
N GLY A 107 11.51 -8.72 -0.16
CA GLY A 107 11.94 -9.90 -0.91
C GLY A 107 11.37 -11.17 -0.32
N GLY A 108 11.61 -12.28 -1.00
CA GLY A 108 11.07 -13.57 -0.60
C GLY A 108 9.59 -13.72 -0.93
N ARG A 109 8.92 -14.55 -0.17
CA ARG A 109 7.48 -14.76 -0.31
C ARG A 109 6.72 -13.56 0.24
N ARG A 110 5.55 -13.29 -0.34
CA ARG A 110 4.69 -12.20 0.14
C ARG A 110 4.17 -12.53 1.55
N GLY A 111 4.13 -11.49 2.39
CA GLY A 111 3.53 -11.60 3.71
C GLY A 111 2.02 -11.33 3.68
N ALA A 112 1.44 -11.08 4.86
CA ALA A 112 0.00 -10.86 5.01
C ALA A 112 -0.41 -9.39 5.10
N ARG A 113 0.55 -8.47 5.14
CA ARG A 113 0.27 -7.05 5.36
C ARG A 113 -0.02 -6.34 4.05
N ARG A 114 -1.11 -5.58 4.01
CA ARG A 114 -1.58 -4.90 2.81
C ARG A 114 -2.15 -3.53 3.16
N MET A 115 -2.07 -2.62 2.21
CA MET A 115 -2.85 -1.41 2.21
C MET A 115 -3.96 -1.56 1.18
N VAL A 116 -5.16 -1.10 1.52
CA VAL A 116 -6.29 -1.07 0.59
C VAL A 116 -6.75 0.37 0.47
N PHE A 117 -7.01 0.83 -0.74
CA PHE A 117 -7.38 2.22 -0.97
C PHE A 117 -8.45 2.36 -2.04
N VAL A 118 -9.23 3.44 -1.95
CA VAL A 118 -10.34 3.71 -2.85
C VAL A 118 -10.58 5.21 -2.92
N LEU A 119 -11.07 5.68 -4.06
CA LEU A 119 -11.52 7.07 -4.20
C LEU A 119 -12.88 7.21 -3.54
N GLY A 120 -12.98 8.11 -2.56
CA GLY A 120 -14.23 8.39 -1.87
C GLY A 120 -15.15 9.29 -2.69
N SER A 121 -16.42 9.37 -2.26
CA SER A 121 -17.43 10.18 -2.95
C SER A 121 -17.13 11.68 -2.93
N ASP A 122 -16.32 12.13 -1.98
CA ASP A 122 -15.89 13.54 -1.86
C ASP A 122 -14.61 13.86 -2.67
N GLY A 123 -14.11 12.90 -3.43
CA GLY A 123 -12.89 13.06 -4.23
C GLY A 123 -11.61 12.81 -3.48
N ARG A 124 -11.69 12.41 -2.22
CA ARG A 124 -10.51 12.08 -1.42
C ARG A 124 -10.22 10.60 -1.43
N TRP A 125 -8.92 10.25 -1.39
CA TRP A 125 -8.50 8.86 -1.34
C TRP A 125 -8.55 8.35 0.09
N LEU A 126 -9.26 7.25 0.30
CA LEU A 126 -9.43 6.60 1.59
C LEU A 126 -8.55 5.36 1.64
N GLN A 127 -7.92 5.11 2.79
CA GLN A 127 -6.98 4.01 2.95
C GLN A 127 -7.23 3.25 4.23
N TRP A 128 -7.00 1.95 4.18
CA TRP A 128 -7.00 1.04 5.34
C TRP A 128 -5.77 0.16 5.27
N VAL A 129 -5.34 -0.33 6.43
CA VAL A 129 -4.27 -1.32 6.52
C VAL A 129 -4.84 -2.60 7.13
N THR A 130 -4.46 -3.74 6.57
CA THR A 130 -4.69 -5.05 7.17
C THR A 130 -3.34 -5.67 7.51
N LEU A 131 -3.24 -6.27 8.68
CA LEU A 131 -2.05 -6.99 9.13
C LEU A 131 -2.22 -8.50 9.08
N ASP A 132 -3.42 -8.97 8.81
CA ASP A 132 -3.82 -10.37 8.95
C ASP A 132 -4.50 -10.93 7.69
N HIS A 133 -4.04 -10.49 6.53
CA HIS A 133 -4.54 -10.94 5.23
C HIS A 133 -6.06 -10.79 5.12
N TYR A 134 -6.53 -9.54 5.31
CA TYR A 134 -7.91 -9.09 5.10
C TYR A 134 -8.94 -9.55 6.13
N ARG A 135 -8.50 -10.07 7.27
CA ARG A 135 -9.45 -10.44 8.34
C ARG A 135 -9.93 -9.23 9.14
N SER A 136 -9.06 -8.25 9.30
CA SER A 136 -9.40 -7.00 9.96
C SER A 136 -8.70 -5.84 9.27
N PHE A 137 -9.26 -4.63 9.47
CA PHE A 137 -8.74 -3.42 8.82
C PHE A 137 -8.70 -2.27 9.81
N VAL A 138 -7.66 -1.42 9.69
CA VAL A 138 -7.53 -0.20 10.47
C VAL A 138 -7.49 0.97 9.50
N ARG A 139 -8.30 1.99 9.76
CA ARG A 139 -8.35 3.19 8.91
C ARG A 139 -7.07 4.00 9.05
N VAL A 140 -6.49 4.38 7.92
CA VAL A 140 -5.31 5.24 7.88
C VAL A 140 -5.76 6.70 8.04
N PRO A 141 -5.10 7.50 8.90
CA PRO A 141 -5.50 8.89 9.08
C PRO A 141 -5.25 9.74 7.83
N ALA A 142 -6.17 10.65 7.55
CA ALA A 142 -6.04 11.62 6.47
C ALA A 142 -5.13 12.78 6.90
N PRO A 143 -4.66 13.62 5.96
CA PRO A 143 -3.95 14.85 6.31
C PRO A 143 -4.81 15.76 7.20
N ALA A 144 -4.18 16.38 8.19
CA ALA A 144 -4.90 17.17 9.20
C ALA A 144 -5.66 18.36 8.61
N ASN A 145 -5.14 18.96 7.56
CA ASN A 145 -5.68 20.20 6.97
C ASN A 145 -6.50 19.95 5.71
N GLU A 146 -6.98 18.75 5.53
CA GLU A 146 -7.83 18.43 4.39
C GLU A 146 -9.20 19.05 4.61
N PRO A 147 -9.65 19.98 3.76
CA PRO A 147 -10.97 20.60 3.91
C PRO A 147 -12.10 19.64 3.64
#